data_dcac7a88b714a7286a2cfc1f946de7e5
#
_entry.id   dcac7a88b714a7286a2cfc1f946de7e5
#
_cell.length_a   1.000
_cell.length_b   1.000
_cell.length_c   1.000
_cell.angle_alpha   90.00
_cell.angle_beta   90.00
_cell.angle_gamma   90.00
#
_symmetry.space_group_name_H-M   'P 1'
#
loop_
_entity.id
_entity.type
_entity.pdbx_description
1 polymer ?
#
loop_
_entity_poly.entity_id
_entity_poly.type
_entity_poly.pdbx_seq_one_letter_code
_entity_poly.pdbx_strand_id
1 'polypeptide(L)'
;MCDEKGTGGLRIGGNAAWRSLIPPLMVFGAALGVRLAYLHQVRTVPFFEYPVVDARSYDAWAQRILAGDWWGGEVFYQAPAYPYFLAVVYRLSGHGLWGARVAQAVLGALSCVWLLLAGRRFFGWSAGVVAGALLAVYPPAIFFDGLIQKAGLDLFLMTLLLYSLARAQQDPRGRAFA
;
A
#
# COMPACT_ATOMS: atom_id res chain seq x y z
N MET A 1 55.94 -11.18 29.39
CA MET A 1 56.37 -11.83 28.15
C MET A 1 55.18 -12.56 27.56
N CYS A 2 54.85 -12.23 26.30
CA CYS A 2 53.81 -12.75 25.40
C CYS A 2 52.38 -12.24 25.61
N ASP A 3 52.15 -11.29 24.89
CA ASP A 3 51.04 -10.68 24.20
C ASP A 3 50.23 -11.76 23.41
N GLU A 4 48.96 -11.90 23.67
CA GLU A 4 48.05 -12.68 22.81
C GLU A 4 46.93 -11.79 22.32
N LYS A 5 47.19 -11.19 21.15
CA LYS A 5 46.22 -10.47 20.34
C LYS A 5 45.09 -11.39 19.93
N GLY A 6 43.96 -11.29 20.62
CA GLY A 6 42.70 -11.86 20.19
C GLY A 6 42.19 -11.17 18.92
N THR A 7 42.29 -11.87 17.80
CA THR A 7 41.69 -11.48 16.50
C THR A 7 40.20 -11.40 16.66
N GLY A 8 39.69 -10.16 16.80
CA GLY A 8 38.27 -9.83 16.72
C GLY A 8 37.78 -10.08 15.31
N GLY A 9 37.27 -11.28 15.02
CA GLY A 9 36.64 -11.60 13.78
C GLY A 9 35.42 -10.70 13.59
N LEU A 10 35.43 -9.86 12.57
CA LEU A 10 34.28 -9.14 12.04
C LEU A 10 33.19 -10.18 11.66
N ARG A 11 32.28 -10.47 12.58
CA ARG A 11 31.05 -11.19 12.23
C ARG A 11 30.21 -10.28 11.36
N ILE A 12 30.33 -10.48 10.05
CA ILE A 12 29.51 -9.84 9.04
C ILE A 12 28.06 -10.20 9.35
N GLY A 13 27.30 -9.23 9.90
CA GLY A 13 25.89 -9.36 10.28
C GLY A 13 24.92 -9.49 9.09
N GLY A 14 25.36 -10.05 7.95
CA GLY A 14 24.55 -10.22 6.75
C GLY A 14 23.31 -11.09 6.96
N ASN A 15 23.41 -12.12 7.81
CA ASN A 15 22.32 -13.11 7.96
C ASN A 15 21.13 -12.64 8.81
N ALA A 16 21.28 -11.57 9.61
CA ALA A 16 20.19 -11.05 10.43
C ALA A 16 19.31 -10.04 9.68
N ALA A 17 19.90 -9.25 8.78
CA ALA A 17 19.18 -8.20 8.06
C ALA A 17 18.16 -8.76 7.05
N TRP A 18 18.54 -9.75 6.24
CA TRP A 18 17.64 -10.34 5.25
C TRP A 18 16.53 -11.19 5.89
N ARG A 19 16.80 -11.85 7.03
CA ARG A 19 15.78 -12.58 7.80
C ARG A 19 14.64 -11.67 8.28
N SER A 20 14.93 -10.40 8.56
CA SER A 20 13.91 -9.43 8.96
C SER A 20 13.03 -8.95 7.80
N LEU A 21 13.44 -9.16 6.53
CA LEU A 21 12.68 -8.80 5.35
C LEU A 21 11.73 -9.92 4.87
N ILE A 22 11.99 -11.18 5.26
CA ILE A 22 11.20 -12.33 4.80
C ILE A 22 9.70 -12.17 5.14
N PRO A 23 9.27 -11.91 6.41
CA PRO A 23 7.87 -11.78 6.73
C PRO A 23 7.14 -10.63 6.02
N PRO A 24 7.69 -9.40 5.92
CA PRO A 24 7.09 -8.37 5.08
C PRO A 24 6.90 -8.79 3.62
N LEU A 25 7.88 -9.46 3.02
CA LEU A 25 7.81 -9.95 1.64
C LEU A 25 6.78 -11.08 1.50
N MET A 26 6.70 -11.99 2.46
CA MET A 26 5.68 -13.05 2.45
C MET A 26 4.27 -12.47 2.58
N VAL A 27 4.06 -11.50 3.49
CA VAL A 27 2.77 -10.83 3.66
C VAL A 27 2.40 -10.06 2.39
N PHE A 28 3.35 -9.35 1.78
CA PHE A 28 3.13 -8.66 0.51
C PHE A 28 2.72 -9.64 -0.59
N GLY A 29 3.49 -10.71 -0.79
CA GLY A 29 3.22 -11.71 -1.83
C GLY A 29 1.88 -12.42 -1.64
N ALA A 30 1.56 -12.82 -0.41
CA ALA A 30 0.27 -13.43 -0.08
C ALA A 30 -0.89 -12.45 -0.30
N ALA A 31 -0.77 -11.21 0.19
CA ALA A 31 -1.79 -10.17 0.04
C ALA A 31 -2.04 -9.81 -1.43
N LEU A 32 -0.98 -9.68 -2.22
CA LEU A 32 -1.08 -9.41 -3.66
C LEU A 32 -1.69 -10.61 -4.38
N GLY A 33 -1.25 -11.84 -4.07
CA GLY A 33 -1.77 -13.06 -4.67
C GLY A 33 -3.28 -13.21 -4.46
N VAL A 34 -3.78 -12.99 -3.23
CA VAL A 34 -5.21 -13.05 -2.92
C VAL A 34 -5.99 -11.98 -3.72
N ARG A 35 -5.49 -10.75 -3.81
CA ARG A 35 -6.12 -9.64 -4.56
C ARG A 35 -6.16 -9.91 -6.06
N LEU A 36 -5.06 -10.39 -6.63
CA LEU A 36 -5.02 -10.75 -8.05
C LEU A 36 -5.93 -11.94 -8.37
N ALA A 37 -6.01 -12.94 -7.49
CA ALA A 37 -6.95 -14.05 -7.62
C ALA A 37 -8.40 -13.55 -7.58
N TYR A 38 -8.73 -12.65 -6.65
CA TYR A 38 -10.04 -12.01 -6.59
C TYR A 38 -10.35 -11.23 -7.88
N LEU A 39 -9.44 -10.38 -8.35
CA LEU A 39 -9.62 -9.62 -9.59
C LEU A 39 -9.84 -10.54 -10.79
N HIS A 40 -9.12 -11.68 -10.84
CA HIS A 40 -9.30 -12.67 -11.90
C HIS A 40 -10.69 -13.31 -11.86
N GLN A 41 -11.23 -13.59 -10.67
CA GLN A 41 -12.58 -14.17 -10.52
C GLN A 41 -13.69 -13.19 -10.92
N VAL A 42 -13.55 -11.89 -10.56
CA VAL A 42 -14.61 -10.91 -10.82
C VAL A 42 -14.53 -10.24 -12.19
N ARG A 43 -13.52 -10.53 -13.01
CA ARG A 43 -13.35 -9.92 -14.34
C ARG A 43 -14.49 -10.18 -15.32
N THR A 44 -15.24 -11.25 -15.11
CA THR A 44 -16.39 -11.63 -15.96
C THR A 44 -17.70 -10.98 -15.55
N VAL A 45 -17.71 -10.25 -14.44
CA VAL A 45 -18.90 -9.56 -13.95
C VAL A 45 -19.11 -8.25 -14.77
N PRO A 46 -20.33 -7.94 -15.25
CA PRO A 46 -20.58 -6.77 -16.09
C PRO A 46 -20.09 -5.45 -15.51
N PHE A 47 -20.17 -5.25 -14.19
CA PHE A 47 -19.69 -4.04 -13.50
C PHE A 47 -18.16 -3.88 -13.52
N PHE A 48 -17.45 -4.91 -13.95
CA PHE A 48 -16.00 -4.83 -14.06
C PHE A 48 -15.57 -3.95 -15.24
N GLU A 49 -16.26 -4.01 -16.36
CA GLU A 49 -15.94 -3.21 -17.56
C GLU A 49 -16.71 -1.87 -17.60
N TYR A 50 -17.87 -1.83 -16.97
CA TYR A 50 -18.74 -0.64 -16.96
C TYR A 50 -18.77 0.01 -15.57
N PRO A 51 -17.91 1.02 -15.32
CA PRO A 51 -17.93 1.76 -14.06
C PRO A 51 -19.28 2.44 -13.86
N VAL A 52 -19.85 2.32 -12.65
CA VAL A 52 -21.13 2.93 -12.29
C VAL A 52 -20.95 3.92 -11.15
N VAL A 53 -21.85 4.89 -11.07
CA VAL A 53 -21.92 5.90 -10.00
C VAL A 53 -20.55 6.59 -9.80
N ASP A 54 -19.94 6.44 -8.63
CA ASP A 54 -18.69 7.09 -8.25
C ASP A 54 -17.51 6.68 -9.12
N ALA A 55 -17.41 5.40 -9.47
CA ALA A 55 -16.34 4.88 -10.32
C ALA A 55 -16.33 5.58 -11.70
N ARG A 56 -17.51 5.84 -12.29
CA ARG A 56 -17.64 6.58 -13.55
C ARG A 56 -17.19 8.03 -13.40
N SER A 57 -17.56 8.66 -12.29
CA SER A 57 -17.17 10.04 -12.01
C SER A 57 -15.65 10.18 -11.87
N TYR A 58 -15.01 9.30 -11.12
CA TYR A 58 -13.57 9.28 -10.95
C TYR A 58 -12.82 9.01 -12.25
N ASP A 59 -13.30 8.06 -13.06
CA ASP A 59 -12.73 7.74 -14.36
C ASP A 59 -12.80 8.94 -15.32
N ALA A 60 -13.97 9.56 -15.47
CA ALA A 60 -14.16 10.73 -16.31
C ALA A 60 -13.29 11.91 -15.86
N TRP A 61 -13.13 12.09 -14.55
CA TRP A 61 -12.28 13.15 -14.03
C TRP A 61 -10.79 12.88 -14.29
N ALA A 62 -10.32 11.64 -14.10
CA ALA A 62 -8.95 11.26 -14.43
C ALA A 62 -8.63 11.48 -15.93
N GLN A 63 -9.58 11.20 -16.82
CA GLN A 63 -9.42 11.46 -18.25
C GLN A 63 -9.33 12.98 -18.56
N ARG A 64 -10.12 13.83 -17.88
CA ARG A 64 -10.00 15.30 -18.02
C ARG A 64 -8.61 15.80 -17.57
N ILE A 65 -8.10 15.27 -16.45
CA ILE A 65 -6.73 15.59 -15.99
C ILE A 65 -5.69 15.21 -17.04
N LEU A 66 -5.82 14.05 -17.69
CA LEU A 66 -4.92 13.62 -18.77
C LEU A 66 -5.02 14.51 -20.02
N ALA A 67 -6.21 15.07 -20.27
CA ALA A 67 -6.42 16.02 -21.37
C ALA A 67 -5.89 17.44 -21.08
N GLY A 68 -5.33 17.68 -19.88
CA GLY A 68 -4.74 18.95 -19.48
C GLY A 68 -5.58 19.82 -18.56
N ASP A 69 -6.79 19.40 -18.22
CA ASP A 69 -7.66 20.10 -17.25
C ASP A 69 -7.30 19.65 -15.81
N TRP A 70 -6.23 20.21 -15.29
CA TRP A 70 -5.71 19.86 -13.97
C TRP A 70 -6.55 20.38 -12.80
N TRP A 71 -7.22 21.51 -12.98
CA TRP A 71 -7.90 22.20 -11.89
C TRP A 71 -9.41 21.99 -11.90
N GLY A 72 -9.98 21.62 -13.06
CA GLY A 72 -11.43 21.57 -13.25
C GLY A 72 -12.07 22.95 -13.11
N GLY A 73 -13.11 23.23 -13.84
CA GLY A 73 -13.88 24.48 -13.73
C GLY A 73 -14.91 24.49 -12.60
N GLU A 74 -15.00 23.42 -11.83
CA GLU A 74 -16.06 23.22 -10.83
C GLU A 74 -15.50 22.88 -9.45
N VAL A 75 -16.33 23.11 -8.41
CA VAL A 75 -16.00 22.72 -7.03
C VAL A 75 -15.83 21.21 -6.93
N PHE A 76 -14.83 20.77 -6.21
CA PHE A 76 -14.58 19.35 -5.98
C PHE A 76 -15.72 18.71 -5.19
N TYR A 77 -16.55 17.96 -5.88
CA TYR A 77 -17.65 17.19 -5.29
C TYR A 77 -17.14 15.95 -4.53
N GLN A 78 -16.04 15.33 -5.03
CA GLN A 78 -15.41 14.14 -4.45
C GLN A 78 -13.96 14.42 -4.06
N ALA A 79 -13.34 13.51 -3.29
CA ALA A 79 -11.94 13.64 -2.87
C ALA A 79 -11.00 13.70 -4.09
N PRO A 80 -10.25 14.80 -4.29
CA PRO A 80 -9.49 15.03 -5.52
C PRO A 80 -8.25 14.13 -5.67
N ALA A 81 -7.68 13.64 -4.58
CA ALA A 81 -6.45 12.84 -4.63
C ALA A 81 -6.59 11.57 -5.48
N TYR A 82 -7.75 10.95 -5.46
CA TYR A 82 -7.97 9.70 -6.18
C TYR A 82 -8.02 9.84 -7.71
N PRO A 83 -8.72 10.81 -8.32
CA PRO A 83 -8.62 11.06 -9.77
C PRO A 83 -7.19 11.38 -10.25
N TYR A 84 -6.41 12.10 -9.46
CA TYR A 84 -4.99 12.34 -9.80
C TYR A 84 -4.18 11.04 -9.77
N PHE A 85 -4.40 10.19 -8.77
CA PHE A 85 -3.80 8.85 -8.74
C PHE A 85 -4.19 8.04 -9.97
N LEU A 86 -5.46 8.00 -10.35
CA LEU A 86 -5.93 7.31 -11.56
C LEU A 86 -5.29 7.89 -12.83
N ALA A 87 -5.20 9.20 -12.95
CA ALA A 87 -4.57 9.85 -14.10
C ALA A 87 -3.10 9.42 -14.24
N VAL A 88 -2.35 9.36 -13.15
CA VAL A 88 -0.97 8.84 -13.16
C VAL A 88 -0.94 7.39 -13.62
N VAL A 89 -1.80 6.53 -13.08
CA VAL A 89 -1.86 5.11 -13.48
C VAL A 89 -2.20 4.99 -14.96
N TYR A 90 -3.21 5.72 -15.46
CA TYR A 90 -3.58 5.70 -16.88
C TYR A 90 -2.48 6.23 -17.80
N ARG A 91 -1.70 7.20 -17.35
CA ARG A 91 -0.54 7.69 -18.10
C ARG A 91 0.54 6.62 -18.28
N LEU A 92 0.71 5.74 -17.28
CA LEU A 92 1.75 4.71 -17.28
C LEU A 92 1.31 3.42 -17.97
N SER A 93 0.05 3.00 -17.78
CA SER A 93 -0.48 1.70 -18.25
C SER A 93 -1.42 1.79 -19.45
N GLY A 94 -1.70 3.01 -19.94
CA GLY A 94 -2.80 3.26 -20.87
C GLY A 94 -4.14 3.35 -20.15
N HIS A 95 -5.17 3.89 -20.83
CA HIS A 95 -6.53 3.95 -20.29
C HIS A 95 -7.13 2.54 -20.20
N GLY A 96 -6.97 1.91 -19.05
CA GLY A 96 -7.50 0.58 -18.80
C GLY A 96 -7.88 0.39 -17.33
N LEU A 97 -9.17 0.10 -17.09
CA LEU A 97 -9.69 -0.15 -15.73
C LEU A 97 -8.99 -1.34 -15.05
N TRP A 98 -8.47 -2.28 -15.83
CA TRP A 98 -7.66 -3.39 -15.32
C TRP A 98 -6.37 -2.88 -14.68
N GLY A 99 -5.64 -2.00 -15.37
CA GLY A 99 -4.39 -1.41 -14.84
C GLY A 99 -4.61 -0.65 -13.53
N ALA A 100 -5.70 0.11 -13.45
CA ALA A 100 -6.08 0.82 -12.22
C ALA A 100 -6.32 -0.14 -11.04
N ARG A 101 -7.05 -1.25 -11.25
CA ARG A 101 -7.31 -2.27 -10.21
C ARG A 101 -6.05 -3.00 -9.79
N VAL A 102 -5.17 -3.32 -10.73
CA VAL A 102 -3.86 -3.93 -10.40
C VAL A 102 -3.02 -2.96 -9.56
N ALA A 103 -2.99 -1.67 -9.91
CA ALA A 103 -2.32 -0.65 -9.09
C ALA A 103 -2.91 -0.57 -7.67
N GLN A 104 -4.24 -0.61 -7.54
CA GLN A 104 -4.91 -0.65 -6.22
C GLN A 104 -4.59 -1.94 -5.45
N ALA A 105 -4.55 -3.09 -6.12
CA ALA A 105 -4.14 -4.34 -5.48
C ALA A 105 -2.71 -4.29 -4.93
N VAL A 106 -1.80 -3.62 -5.65
CA VAL A 106 -0.42 -3.37 -5.17
C VAL A 106 -0.44 -2.44 -3.95
N LEU A 107 -1.22 -1.34 -3.98
CA LEU A 107 -1.36 -0.45 -2.82
C LEU A 107 -1.94 -1.18 -1.61
N GLY A 108 -2.98 -2.01 -1.80
CA GLY A 108 -3.56 -2.82 -0.74
C GLY A 108 -2.57 -3.84 -0.15
N ALA A 109 -1.72 -4.46 -0.98
CA ALA A 109 -0.66 -5.33 -0.50
C ALA A 109 0.43 -4.57 0.27
N LEU A 110 0.80 -3.37 -0.19
CA LEU A 110 1.72 -2.47 0.54
C LEU A 110 1.11 -2.01 1.87
N SER A 111 -0.20 -1.78 1.94
CA SER A 111 -0.91 -1.44 3.19
C SER A 111 -0.73 -2.52 4.25
N CYS A 112 -0.77 -3.81 3.86
CA CYS A 112 -0.51 -4.92 4.77
C CYS A 112 0.92 -4.88 5.33
N VAL A 113 1.90 -4.51 4.49
CA VAL A 113 3.30 -4.36 4.91
C VAL A 113 3.47 -3.17 5.86
N TRP A 114 2.88 -2.01 5.54
CA TRP A 114 2.96 -0.84 6.41
C TRP A 114 2.31 -1.09 7.76
N LEU A 115 1.17 -1.78 7.79
CA LEU A 115 0.51 -2.17 9.04
C LEU A 115 1.36 -3.16 9.85
N LEU A 116 1.99 -4.15 9.20
CA LEU A 116 2.95 -5.06 9.84
C LEU A 116 4.10 -4.28 10.47
N LEU A 117 4.71 -3.37 9.73
CA LEU A 117 5.86 -2.60 10.20
C LEU A 117 5.48 -1.61 11.32
N ALA A 118 4.29 -1.02 11.27
CA ALA A 118 3.74 -0.18 12.34
C ALA A 118 3.48 -1.01 13.60
N GLY A 119 2.75 -2.13 13.46
CA GLY A 119 2.44 -3.04 14.56
C GLY A 119 3.69 -3.60 15.23
N ARG A 120 4.73 -3.95 14.44
CA ARG A 120 6.04 -4.35 14.96
C ARG A 120 6.65 -3.29 15.86
N ARG A 121 6.53 -2.02 15.48
CA ARG A 121 7.12 -0.91 16.23
C ARG A 121 6.36 -0.60 17.51
N PHE A 122 5.03 -0.68 17.50
CA PHE A 122 4.19 -0.39 18.67
C PHE A 122 4.12 -1.56 19.65
N PHE A 123 3.95 -2.79 19.15
CA PHE A 123 3.55 -3.95 19.97
C PHE A 123 4.50 -5.16 19.82
N GLY A 124 5.54 -5.04 19.03
CA GLY A 124 6.50 -6.12 18.79
C GLY A 124 6.21 -6.94 17.53
N TRP A 125 7.14 -7.86 17.25
CA TRP A 125 7.18 -8.58 15.98
C TRP A 125 5.93 -9.42 15.68
N SER A 126 5.51 -10.21 16.66
CA SER A 126 4.35 -11.12 16.49
C SER A 126 3.06 -10.36 16.21
N ALA A 127 2.81 -9.27 16.96
CA ALA A 127 1.64 -8.43 16.75
C ALA A 127 1.64 -7.79 15.35
N GLY A 128 2.80 -7.32 14.89
CA GLY A 128 2.94 -6.77 13.54
C GLY A 128 2.60 -7.79 12.45
N VAL A 129 3.17 -9.00 12.54
CA VAL A 129 2.91 -10.06 11.55
C VAL A 129 1.42 -10.45 11.54
N VAL A 130 0.81 -10.61 12.70
CA VAL A 130 -0.62 -10.92 12.82
C VAL A 130 -1.48 -9.81 12.20
N ALA A 131 -1.19 -8.54 12.51
CA ALA A 131 -1.95 -7.41 11.97
C ALA A 131 -1.86 -7.34 10.43
N GLY A 132 -0.65 -7.48 9.87
CA GLY A 132 -0.46 -7.50 8.41
C GLY A 132 -1.14 -8.70 7.75
N ALA A 133 -1.08 -9.89 8.36
CA ALA A 133 -1.72 -11.09 7.84
C ALA A 133 -3.25 -11.00 7.89
N LEU A 134 -3.83 -10.47 8.96
CA LEU A 134 -5.27 -10.23 9.07
C LEU A 134 -5.76 -9.28 7.99
N LEU A 135 -5.05 -8.17 7.74
CA LEU A 135 -5.40 -7.23 6.68
C LEU A 135 -5.24 -7.85 5.29
N ALA A 136 -4.27 -8.76 5.10
CA ALA A 136 -4.05 -9.44 3.82
C ALA A 136 -5.25 -10.28 3.38
N VAL A 137 -5.97 -10.87 4.34
CA VAL A 137 -7.14 -11.72 4.08
C VAL A 137 -8.47 -11.02 4.43
N TYR A 138 -8.47 -9.74 4.77
CA TYR A 138 -9.66 -9.00 5.16
C TYR A 138 -10.57 -8.72 3.95
N PRO A 139 -11.76 -9.37 3.86
CA PRO A 139 -12.59 -9.33 2.67
C PRO A 139 -13.01 -7.93 2.22
N PRO A 140 -13.41 -7.00 3.13
CA PRO A 140 -13.77 -5.65 2.70
C PRO A 140 -12.62 -4.91 2.02
N ALA A 141 -11.37 -5.03 2.50
CA ALA A 141 -10.23 -4.39 1.86
C ALA A 141 -9.99 -4.95 0.46
N ILE A 142 -10.04 -6.29 0.30
CA ILE A 142 -9.88 -6.95 -0.99
C ILE A 142 -10.97 -6.51 -1.98
N PHE A 143 -12.22 -6.44 -1.51
CA PHE A 143 -13.36 -6.01 -2.31
C PHE A 143 -13.19 -4.57 -2.80
N PHE A 144 -12.85 -3.64 -1.91
CA PHE A 144 -12.68 -2.23 -2.28
C PHE A 144 -11.45 -1.99 -3.15
N ASP A 145 -10.39 -2.79 -3.04
CA ASP A 145 -9.24 -2.74 -3.97
C ASP A 145 -9.65 -3.15 -5.40
N GLY A 146 -10.71 -3.96 -5.55
CA GLY A 146 -11.29 -4.32 -6.86
C GLY A 146 -12.22 -3.27 -7.48
N LEU A 147 -12.67 -2.28 -6.72
CA LEU A 147 -13.51 -1.19 -7.19
C LEU A 147 -12.68 0.04 -7.58
N ILE A 148 -13.15 0.80 -8.58
CA ILE A 148 -12.55 2.11 -8.90
C ILE A 148 -13.05 3.13 -7.90
N GLN A 149 -12.46 3.13 -6.71
CA GLN A 149 -12.83 3.99 -5.58
C GLN A 149 -11.62 4.36 -4.72
N LYS A 150 -11.74 5.47 -4.01
CA LYS A 150 -10.68 6.02 -3.17
C LYS A 150 -10.27 5.13 -1.98
N ALA A 151 -11.12 4.18 -1.56
CA ALA A 151 -10.95 3.41 -0.34
C ALA A 151 -9.60 2.68 -0.25
N GLY A 152 -9.11 2.09 -1.35
CA GLY A 152 -7.78 1.45 -1.40
C GLY A 152 -6.63 2.45 -1.19
N LEU A 153 -6.73 3.65 -1.80
CA LEU A 153 -5.75 4.72 -1.62
C LEU A 153 -5.79 5.27 -0.18
N ASP A 154 -7.00 5.48 0.38
CA ASP A 154 -7.17 5.94 1.76
C ASP A 154 -6.55 4.94 2.75
N LEU A 155 -6.80 3.65 2.58
CA LEU A 155 -6.21 2.59 3.41
C LEU A 155 -4.68 2.60 3.34
N PHE A 156 -4.11 2.75 2.14
CA PHE A 156 -2.67 2.83 1.95
C PHE A 156 -2.07 4.05 2.68
N LEU A 157 -2.65 5.22 2.50
CA LEU A 157 -2.18 6.45 3.15
C LEU A 157 -2.30 6.38 4.67
N MET A 158 -3.38 5.81 5.20
CA MET A 158 -3.59 5.64 6.63
C MET A 158 -2.57 4.66 7.25
N THR A 159 -2.30 3.54 6.60
CA THR A 159 -1.29 2.58 7.10
C THR A 159 0.13 3.13 7.01
N LEU A 160 0.43 3.91 5.96
CA LEU A 160 1.70 4.63 5.82
C LEU A 160 1.86 5.71 6.91
N LEU A 161 0.78 6.45 7.21
CA LEU A 161 0.75 7.43 8.31
C LEU A 161 1.02 6.74 9.65
N LEU A 162 0.34 5.63 9.95
CA LEU A 162 0.56 4.87 11.19
C LEU A 162 2.03 4.41 11.32
N TYR A 163 2.61 3.91 10.23
CA TYR A 163 4.03 3.55 10.23
C TYR A 163 4.94 4.76 10.46
N SER A 164 4.63 5.89 9.84
CA SER A 164 5.40 7.14 9.98
C SER A 164 5.36 7.66 11.42
N LEU A 165 4.18 7.63 12.05
CA LEU A 165 4.01 8.00 13.47
C LEU A 165 4.79 7.05 14.38
N ALA A 166 4.70 5.74 14.14
CA ALA A 166 5.45 4.74 14.91
C ALA A 166 6.97 4.95 14.79
N ARG A 167 7.43 5.38 13.63
CA ARG A 167 8.84 5.72 13.40
C ARG A 167 9.24 7.00 14.14
N ALA A 168 8.42 8.05 14.05
CA ALA A 168 8.68 9.33 14.71
C ALA A 168 8.75 9.22 16.23
N GLN A 169 7.89 8.41 16.86
CA GLN A 169 7.92 8.17 18.30
C GLN A 169 9.19 7.48 18.80
N GLN A 170 9.86 6.72 17.95
CA GLN A 170 11.09 6.00 18.29
C GLN A 170 12.36 6.79 17.97
N ASP A 171 12.24 7.91 17.23
CA ASP A 171 13.38 8.78 16.95
C ASP A 171 13.69 9.65 18.19
N PRO A 172 14.90 9.58 18.77
CA PRO A 172 15.29 10.40 19.91
C PRO A 172 15.20 11.92 19.62
N ARG A 173 15.36 12.32 18.36
CA ARG A 173 15.26 13.73 17.95
C ARG A 173 13.82 14.23 17.94
N GLY A 174 12.82 13.37 17.69
CA GLY A 174 11.40 13.74 17.74
C GLY A 174 10.90 14.02 19.17
N ARG A 175 11.51 13.40 20.18
CA ARG A 175 11.15 13.62 21.60
C ARG A 175 11.57 14.98 22.17
N ALA A 176 12.43 15.72 21.46
CA ALA A 176 12.86 17.06 21.88
C ALA A 176 11.80 18.16 21.62
N PHE A 177 10.72 17.84 20.91
CA PHE A 177 9.64 18.77 20.55
C PHE A 177 8.28 18.41 21.16
N ALA A 178 8.22 17.41 22.02
CA ALA A 178 7.03 17.03 22.78
C ALA A 178 7.19 17.34 24.27
#